data_a2326f6c3e014327979c1cdce918e898
#
_entry.id   a2326f6c3e014327979c1cdce918e898
#
_cell.length_a   1.000
_cell.length_b   1.000
_cell.length_c   1.000
_cell.angle_alpha   90.00
_cell.angle_beta   90.00
_cell.angle_gamma   90.00
#
_symmetry.space_group_name_H-M   'P 1'
#
loop_
_entity.id
_entity.type
_entity.pdbx_description
1 polymer ?
#
loop_
_entity_poly.entity_id
_entity_poly.type
_entity_poly.pdbx_seq_one_letter_code
_entity_poly.pdbx_strand_id
1 'polypeptide(L)'
;GGLFLYNKVEDLFEPKNHEYHLPGDRVLTIKEDENGNLWLTTDYALVNIIWGNDSEKPQDITYFTSEDGIGNVLFSPNTACKYGKELFFGSRTSFFSLMPSMKTKLNVKRSPKLVITDVIIDDLPFAQLDSIDKEEISKEMPDYTRKITIPARVKKFNVEFSLLTYGNTEKNVYAYQLEGYDEDWQYCAKGVHRASFQNLPSGTYQLRIKATDGYGHWQELPYTITIKVLPPWYASRI
;
A
#
# COMPACT_ATOMS: atom_id res chain seq x y z
N GLY A 1 -12.75 23.09 11.05
CA GLY A 1 -13.87 22.54 10.31
C GLY A 1 -13.50 21.30 9.53
N GLY A 2 -13.96 20.15 10.01
CA GLY A 2 -13.78 18.85 9.35
C GLY A 2 -15.07 18.34 8.71
N LEU A 3 -15.09 17.06 8.37
CA LEU A 3 -16.28 16.35 7.93
C LEU A 3 -17.05 15.85 9.16
N PHE A 4 -18.35 16.13 9.18
CA PHE A 4 -19.24 15.66 10.22
C PHE A 4 -20.42 14.93 9.58
N LEU A 5 -20.80 13.82 10.16
CA LEU A 5 -22.02 13.09 9.84
C LEU A 5 -23.10 13.46 10.86
N TYR A 6 -24.26 13.86 10.37
CA TYR A 6 -25.41 14.13 11.24
C TYR A 6 -26.15 12.84 11.55
N ASN A 7 -26.16 12.45 12.82
CA ASN A 7 -26.93 11.33 13.33
C ASN A 7 -28.35 11.82 13.70
N LYS A 8 -29.33 11.44 12.90
CA LYS A 8 -30.74 11.85 13.08
C LYS A 8 -31.39 11.26 14.34
N VAL A 9 -30.90 10.13 14.83
CA VAL A 9 -31.48 9.45 15.99
C VAL A 9 -31.07 10.14 17.27
N GLU A 10 -29.79 10.53 17.35
CA GLU A 10 -29.21 11.15 18.53
C GLU A 10 -29.21 12.69 18.46
N ASP A 11 -29.62 13.26 17.33
CA ASP A 11 -29.58 14.71 17.03
C ASP A 11 -28.19 15.33 17.25
N LEU A 12 -27.14 14.61 16.84
CA LEU A 12 -25.75 14.98 17.05
C LEU A 12 -24.94 14.97 15.76
N PHE A 13 -23.90 15.82 15.70
CA PHE A 13 -22.90 15.80 14.64
C PHE A 13 -21.66 15.03 15.09
N GLU A 14 -21.37 13.93 14.40
CA GLU A 14 -20.22 13.08 14.66
C GLU A 14 -19.04 13.45 13.76
N PRO A 15 -17.85 13.75 14.31
CA PRO A 15 -16.67 14.03 13.49
C PRO A 15 -16.14 12.75 12.83
N LYS A 16 -15.93 12.79 11.52
CA LYS A 16 -15.50 11.64 10.71
C LYS A 16 -14.08 11.75 10.15
N ASN A 17 -13.37 12.85 10.37
CA ASN A 17 -12.02 13.05 9.82
C ASN A 17 -11.05 11.93 10.21
N HIS A 18 -11.00 11.58 11.50
CA HIS A 18 -10.09 10.53 11.98
C HIS A 18 -10.56 9.13 11.56
N GLU A 19 -11.87 8.86 11.65
CA GLU A 19 -12.43 7.57 11.26
C GLU A 19 -12.19 7.27 9.77
N TYR A 20 -12.30 8.30 8.93
CA TYR A 20 -12.10 8.17 7.48
C TYR A 20 -10.65 8.47 7.05
N HIS A 21 -9.75 8.70 7.99
CA HIS A 21 -8.34 9.02 7.74
C HIS A 21 -8.15 10.13 6.70
N LEU A 22 -8.99 11.18 6.76
CA LEU A 22 -8.94 12.25 5.77
C LEU A 22 -7.58 12.97 5.83
N PRO A 23 -6.97 13.25 4.68
CA PRO A 23 -5.74 14.02 4.63
C PRO A 23 -6.02 15.50 4.96
N GLY A 24 -5.61 15.91 6.15
CA GLY A 24 -5.82 17.27 6.70
C GLY A 24 -7.12 17.40 7.53
N ASP A 25 -7.12 18.40 8.37
CA ASP A 25 -8.21 18.65 9.34
C ASP A 25 -9.34 19.51 8.80
N ARG A 26 -9.13 20.10 7.60
CA ARG A 26 -10.08 21.05 7.02
C ARG A 26 -10.68 20.51 5.73
N VAL A 27 -12.01 20.41 5.71
CA VAL A 27 -12.77 20.21 4.48
C VAL A 27 -13.15 21.57 3.92
N LEU A 28 -12.77 21.85 2.70
CA LEU A 28 -12.96 23.17 2.04
C LEU A 28 -14.21 23.21 1.17
N THR A 29 -14.50 22.12 0.47
CA THR A 29 -15.70 21.98 -0.37
C THR A 29 -16.22 20.55 -0.34
N ILE A 30 -17.52 20.37 -0.58
CA ILE A 30 -18.16 19.07 -0.76
C ILE A 30 -19.08 19.17 -1.97
N LYS A 31 -19.04 18.18 -2.86
CA LYS A 31 -19.98 17.98 -3.98
C LYS A 31 -20.36 16.52 -4.11
N GLU A 32 -21.58 16.30 -4.51
CA GLU A 32 -22.14 14.98 -4.80
C GLU A 32 -22.13 14.74 -6.32
N ASP A 33 -21.69 13.54 -6.74
CA ASP A 33 -21.75 13.14 -8.14
C ASP A 33 -23.14 12.57 -8.52
N GLU A 34 -23.28 12.03 -9.75
CA GLU A 34 -24.53 11.44 -10.23
C GLU A 34 -24.89 10.11 -9.56
N ASN A 35 -23.91 9.46 -8.92
CA ASN A 35 -24.07 8.16 -8.27
C ASN A 35 -24.27 8.28 -6.74
N GLY A 36 -24.36 9.51 -6.22
CA GLY A 36 -24.47 9.75 -4.80
C GLY A 36 -23.12 9.69 -4.04
N ASN A 37 -21.99 9.61 -4.75
CA ASN A 37 -20.69 9.64 -4.10
C ASN A 37 -20.31 11.08 -3.75
N LEU A 38 -19.63 11.25 -2.64
CA LEU A 38 -19.17 12.55 -2.21
C LEU A 38 -17.72 12.81 -2.69
N TRP A 39 -17.52 13.99 -3.24
CA TRP A 39 -16.24 14.53 -3.62
C TRP A 39 -15.97 15.76 -2.77
N LEU A 40 -14.88 15.73 -2.02
CA LEU A 40 -14.51 16.83 -1.15
C LEU A 40 -13.04 17.23 -1.34
N THR A 41 -12.76 18.50 -1.11
CA THR A 41 -11.39 19.00 -1.08
C THR A 41 -10.95 19.29 0.34
N THR A 42 -9.70 18.98 0.64
CA THR A 42 -8.99 19.38 1.84
C THR A 42 -7.88 20.36 1.49
N ASP A 43 -7.08 20.78 2.47
CA ASP A 43 -5.92 21.63 2.22
C ASP A 43 -4.90 20.95 1.27
N TYR A 44 -4.87 19.60 1.20
CA TYR A 44 -3.81 18.84 0.52
C TYR A 44 -4.31 17.84 -0.52
N ALA A 45 -5.60 17.56 -0.57
CA ALA A 45 -6.10 16.48 -1.41
C ALA A 45 -7.53 16.73 -1.92
N LEU A 46 -7.84 16.07 -3.02
CA LEU A 46 -9.20 15.78 -3.46
C LEU A 46 -9.56 14.38 -2.96
N VAL A 47 -10.69 14.23 -2.29
CA VAL A 47 -11.15 12.97 -1.69
C VAL A 47 -12.44 12.55 -2.33
N ASN A 48 -12.57 11.28 -2.67
CA ASN A 48 -13.82 10.67 -3.09
C ASN A 48 -14.28 9.64 -2.05
N ILE A 49 -15.48 9.79 -1.55
CA ILE A 49 -16.13 8.87 -0.61
C ILE A 49 -17.26 8.18 -1.35
N ILE A 50 -17.17 6.87 -1.48
CA ILE A 50 -18.19 6.03 -2.11
C ILE A 50 -19.02 5.38 -1.01
N TRP A 51 -20.33 5.62 -1.05
CA TRP A 51 -21.29 4.97 -0.15
C TRP A 51 -21.82 3.69 -0.80
N GLY A 52 -21.85 2.62 -0.03
CA GLY A 52 -22.51 1.39 -0.42
C GLY A 52 -24.01 1.45 -0.16
N ASN A 53 -24.69 0.32 -0.33
CA ASN A 53 -26.11 0.18 0.00
C ASN A 53 -26.39 0.30 1.51
N ASP A 54 -25.35 0.16 2.34
CA ASP A 54 -25.38 0.38 3.80
C ASP A 54 -24.91 1.81 4.08
N SER A 55 -25.85 2.65 4.51
CA SER A 55 -25.62 4.10 4.67
C SER A 55 -24.81 4.50 5.90
N GLU A 56 -24.44 3.56 6.76
CA GLU A 56 -23.71 3.88 7.99
C GLU A 56 -22.20 4.06 7.80
N LYS A 57 -21.63 3.36 6.80
CA LYS A 57 -20.18 3.42 6.53
C LYS A 57 -19.89 3.56 5.04
N PRO A 58 -18.86 4.33 4.67
CA PRO A 58 -18.42 4.38 3.29
C PRO A 58 -17.88 3.02 2.86
N GLN A 59 -18.20 2.62 1.63
CA GLN A 59 -17.70 1.42 0.99
C GLN A 59 -16.22 1.57 0.59
N ASP A 60 -15.85 2.78 0.16
CA ASP A 60 -14.50 3.10 -0.29
C ASP A 60 -14.19 4.58 -0.09
N ILE A 61 -12.94 4.91 0.23
CA ILE A 61 -12.45 6.27 0.32
C ILE A 61 -11.13 6.35 -0.45
N THR A 62 -11.09 7.20 -1.47
CA THR A 62 -9.90 7.39 -2.32
C THR A 62 -9.40 8.82 -2.21
N TYR A 63 -8.06 9.00 -2.10
CA TYR A 63 -7.41 10.31 -2.04
C TYR A 63 -6.61 10.56 -3.31
N PHE A 64 -6.68 11.79 -3.81
CA PHE A 64 -5.87 12.29 -4.92
C PHE A 64 -5.04 13.46 -4.41
N THR A 65 -3.74 13.40 -4.59
CA THR A 65 -2.77 14.41 -4.16
C THR A 65 -1.97 14.92 -5.36
N SER A 66 -1.02 15.81 -5.13
CA SER A 66 -0.09 16.26 -6.18
C SER A 66 0.62 15.09 -6.90
N GLU A 67 0.84 14.00 -6.20
CA GLU A 67 1.47 12.79 -6.73
C GLU A 67 0.57 12.05 -7.74
N ASP A 68 -0.75 12.28 -7.71
CA ASP A 68 -1.72 11.65 -8.62
C ASP A 68 -2.00 12.51 -9.86
N GLY A 69 -1.19 13.54 -10.10
CA GLY A 69 -1.30 14.40 -11.28
C GLY A 69 -2.27 15.58 -11.15
N ILE A 70 -2.88 15.80 -9.98
CA ILE A 70 -3.68 17.02 -9.76
C ILE A 70 -2.81 18.27 -9.52
N GLY A 71 -1.48 18.11 -9.58
CA GLY A 71 -0.53 19.18 -9.37
C GLY A 71 -0.50 19.68 -7.91
N ASN A 72 0.32 20.70 -7.68
CA ASN A 72 0.43 21.35 -6.37
C ASN A 72 -0.73 22.33 -6.17
N VAL A 73 -1.97 21.82 -6.12
CA VAL A 73 -3.18 22.63 -6.06
C VAL A 73 -3.53 22.91 -4.60
N LEU A 74 -3.49 24.18 -4.21
CA LEU A 74 -4.07 24.65 -2.95
C LEU A 74 -5.53 25.02 -3.21
N PHE A 75 -6.42 24.10 -2.90
CA PHE A 75 -7.86 24.32 -3.09
C PHE A 75 -8.36 25.53 -2.27
N SER A 76 -9.34 26.23 -2.80
CA SER A 76 -9.96 27.37 -2.12
C SER A 76 -11.30 26.98 -1.50
N PRO A 77 -11.65 27.54 -0.34
CA PRO A 77 -12.93 27.26 0.29
C PRO A 77 -14.12 27.66 -0.59
N ASN A 78 -15.17 26.86 -0.58
CA ASN A 78 -16.44 27.11 -1.30
C ASN A 78 -16.33 27.31 -2.81
N THR A 79 -15.27 26.81 -3.44
CA THR A 79 -15.00 26.97 -4.88
C THR A 79 -15.23 25.68 -5.66
N ALA A 80 -16.33 25.00 -5.42
CA ALA A 80 -16.69 23.83 -6.20
C ALA A 80 -18.08 23.97 -6.82
N CYS A 81 -18.21 23.53 -8.07
CA CYS A 81 -19.50 23.42 -8.74
C CYS A 81 -19.62 22.12 -9.51
N LYS A 82 -20.88 21.76 -9.83
CA LYS A 82 -21.23 20.65 -10.72
C LYS A 82 -21.90 21.24 -11.94
N TYR A 83 -21.42 20.86 -13.11
CA TYR A 83 -22.05 21.19 -14.38
C TYR A 83 -22.20 19.92 -15.23
N GLY A 84 -23.42 19.51 -15.47
CA GLY A 84 -23.70 18.21 -16.07
C GLY A 84 -23.11 17.06 -15.26
N LYS A 85 -22.28 16.25 -15.90
CA LYS A 85 -21.55 15.12 -15.28
C LYS A 85 -20.18 15.47 -14.76
N GLU A 86 -19.78 16.72 -14.85
CA GLU A 86 -18.46 17.20 -14.54
C GLU A 86 -18.47 17.98 -13.23
N LEU A 87 -17.46 17.72 -12.40
CA LEU A 87 -17.21 18.43 -11.15
C LEU A 87 -16.02 19.35 -11.33
N PHE A 88 -16.14 20.57 -10.83
CA PHE A 88 -15.10 21.60 -10.88
C PHE A 88 -14.73 22.01 -9.47
N PHE A 89 -13.43 22.09 -9.21
CA PHE A 89 -12.86 22.52 -7.94
C PHE A 89 -11.85 23.63 -8.16
N GLY A 90 -12.06 24.76 -7.54
CA GLY A 90 -11.21 25.93 -7.70
C GLY A 90 -10.03 25.96 -6.74
N SER A 91 -8.95 26.57 -7.20
CA SER A 91 -7.80 26.93 -6.41
C SER A 91 -7.54 28.43 -6.50
N ARG A 92 -6.46 28.91 -5.90
CA ARG A 92 -6.10 30.34 -5.94
C ARG A 92 -5.74 30.84 -7.34
N THR A 93 -5.23 29.98 -8.21
CA THR A 93 -4.66 30.36 -9.52
C THR A 93 -5.21 29.53 -10.68
N SER A 94 -5.96 28.47 -10.41
CA SER A 94 -6.44 27.52 -11.40
C SER A 94 -7.72 26.85 -10.95
N PHE A 95 -8.26 25.99 -11.78
CA PHE A 95 -9.33 25.07 -11.41
C PHE A 95 -8.96 23.67 -11.89
N PHE A 96 -9.51 22.67 -11.20
CA PHE A 96 -9.40 21.28 -11.57
C PHE A 96 -10.81 20.78 -11.93
N SER A 97 -10.93 20.07 -13.05
CA SER A 97 -12.18 19.42 -13.43
C SER A 97 -12.02 17.91 -13.55
N LEU A 98 -13.05 17.20 -13.24
CA LEU A 98 -13.09 15.75 -13.39
C LEU A 98 -14.49 15.26 -13.77
N MET A 99 -14.54 14.16 -14.52
CA MET A 99 -15.74 13.38 -14.75
C MET A 99 -15.70 12.13 -13.85
N PRO A 100 -16.54 12.05 -12.81
CA PRO A 100 -16.58 10.88 -11.90
C PRO A 100 -16.75 9.54 -12.61
N SER A 101 -17.52 9.50 -13.70
CA SER A 101 -17.74 8.30 -14.51
C SER A 101 -16.47 7.74 -15.18
N MET A 102 -15.43 8.56 -15.38
CA MET A 102 -14.14 8.08 -15.92
C MET A 102 -13.36 7.27 -14.89
N LYS A 103 -13.49 7.59 -13.59
CA LYS A 103 -12.88 6.80 -12.52
C LYS A 103 -13.33 5.34 -12.56
N THR A 104 -14.61 5.10 -12.83
CA THR A 104 -15.17 3.74 -12.92
C THR A 104 -14.58 2.93 -14.10
N LYS A 105 -14.15 3.61 -15.17
CA LYS A 105 -13.47 2.98 -16.31
C LYS A 105 -11.98 2.72 -16.06
N LEU A 106 -11.34 3.54 -15.22
CA LEU A 106 -9.96 3.37 -14.80
C LEU A 106 -9.81 2.32 -13.67
N ASN A 107 -10.88 2.10 -12.91
CA ASN A 107 -11.03 0.98 -11.98
C ASN A 107 -11.38 -0.34 -12.71
N VAL A 108 -10.64 -0.68 -13.76
CA VAL A 108 -10.44 -2.09 -14.07
C VAL A 108 -9.80 -2.66 -12.80
N LYS A 109 -10.53 -3.53 -12.10
CA LYS A 109 -10.05 -4.35 -10.97
C LYS A 109 -8.86 -5.20 -11.41
N ARG A 110 -7.74 -4.59 -11.72
CA ARG A 110 -6.45 -5.24 -11.71
C ARG A 110 -5.98 -5.10 -10.28
N SER A 111 -6.36 -6.07 -9.45
CA SER A 111 -5.73 -6.22 -8.14
C SER A 111 -4.22 -6.20 -8.39
N PRO A 112 -3.49 -5.21 -7.89
CA PRO A 112 -2.07 -5.15 -8.12
C PRO A 112 -1.45 -6.45 -7.58
N LYS A 113 -0.54 -7.03 -8.31
CA LYS A 113 0.08 -8.30 -7.93
C LYS A 113 1.31 -8.01 -7.08
N LEU A 114 1.34 -8.51 -5.86
CA LEU A 114 2.55 -8.53 -5.03
C LEU A 114 3.45 -9.68 -5.49
N VAL A 115 4.71 -9.40 -5.76
CA VAL A 115 5.70 -10.37 -6.25
C VAL A 115 7.03 -10.19 -5.51
N ILE A 116 7.81 -11.27 -5.43
CA ILE A 116 9.22 -11.19 -5.03
C ILE A 116 10.02 -10.77 -6.27
N THR A 117 10.92 -9.81 -6.09
CA THR A 117 11.73 -9.27 -7.18
C THR A 117 13.17 -9.76 -7.12
N ASP A 118 13.74 -9.93 -5.93
CA ASP A 118 15.11 -10.44 -5.77
C ASP A 118 15.34 -11.05 -4.38
N VAL A 119 16.41 -11.81 -4.26
CA VAL A 119 17.00 -12.27 -3.01
C VAL A 119 18.46 -11.83 -3.02
N ILE A 120 18.85 -11.03 -2.06
CA ILE A 120 20.20 -10.46 -1.94
C ILE A 120 20.92 -11.16 -0.80
N ILE A 121 22.09 -11.70 -1.07
CA ILE A 121 22.92 -12.44 -0.11
C ILE A 121 24.24 -11.70 0.09
N ASP A 122 24.53 -11.28 1.33
CA ASP A 122 25.74 -10.52 1.68
C ASP A 122 26.01 -9.37 0.67
N ASP A 123 24.95 -8.62 0.35
CA ASP A 123 24.90 -7.48 -0.59
C ASP A 123 25.06 -7.84 -2.09
N LEU A 124 25.05 -9.13 -2.45
CA LEU A 124 25.05 -9.59 -3.83
C LEU A 124 23.66 -10.04 -4.27
N PRO A 125 23.07 -9.47 -5.35
CA PRO A 125 21.81 -9.94 -5.95
C PRO A 125 21.91 -11.41 -6.39
N PHE A 126 20.79 -12.14 -6.33
CA PHE A 126 20.75 -13.55 -6.69
C PHE A 126 21.32 -13.83 -8.09
N ALA A 127 21.06 -12.95 -9.05
CA ALA A 127 21.56 -13.09 -10.41
C ALA A 127 23.10 -13.08 -10.50
N GLN A 128 23.80 -12.41 -9.55
CA GLN A 128 25.25 -12.26 -9.51
C GLN A 128 25.96 -13.33 -8.67
N LEU A 129 25.22 -14.18 -7.96
CA LEU A 129 25.80 -15.31 -7.25
C LEU A 129 26.38 -16.33 -8.23
N ASP A 130 27.37 -17.09 -7.78
CA ASP A 130 27.87 -18.22 -8.57
C ASP A 130 26.84 -19.37 -8.67
N SER A 131 27.11 -20.35 -9.51
CA SER A 131 26.17 -21.45 -9.77
C SER A 131 25.98 -22.33 -8.55
N ILE A 132 26.99 -22.49 -7.71
CA ILE A 132 26.95 -23.35 -6.51
C ILE A 132 26.08 -22.66 -5.45
N ASP A 133 26.31 -21.37 -5.21
CA ASP A 133 25.53 -20.57 -4.27
C ASP A 133 24.06 -20.49 -4.68
N LYS A 134 23.77 -20.29 -5.99
CA LYS A 134 22.40 -20.28 -6.51
C LYS A 134 21.67 -21.58 -6.20
N GLU A 135 22.30 -22.72 -6.50
CA GLU A 135 21.69 -24.04 -6.29
C GLU A 135 21.47 -24.36 -4.82
N GLU A 136 22.38 -23.89 -3.93
CA GLU A 136 22.26 -24.04 -2.49
C GLU A 136 21.13 -23.19 -1.90
N ILE A 137 20.98 -21.94 -2.38
CA ILE A 137 20.00 -20.96 -1.86
C ILE A 137 18.60 -21.22 -2.37
N SER A 138 18.45 -21.40 -3.68
CA SER A 138 17.16 -21.69 -4.31
C SER A 138 17.35 -22.42 -5.64
N LYS A 139 16.49 -23.39 -5.87
CA LYS A 139 16.42 -24.11 -7.17
C LYS A 139 15.62 -23.34 -8.23
N GLU A 140 14.92 -22.30 -7.83
CA GLU A 140 14.03 -21.52 -8.65
C GLU A 140 14.48 -20.05 -8.67
N MET A 141 14.09 -19.32 -9.70
CA MET A 141 14.28 -17.87 -9.75
C MET A 141 13.49 -17.18 -8.61
N PRO A 142 13.96 -16.02 -8.11
CA PRO A 142 13.35 -15.34 -6.95
C PRO A 142 11.84 -15.16 -7.05
N ASP A 143 11.31 -14.81 -8.20
CA ASP A 143 9.87 -14.55 -8.45
C ASP A 143 8.98 -15.80 -8.33
N TYR A 144 9.54 -17.00 -8.42
CA TYR A 144 8.82 -18.28 -8.31
C TYR A 144 9.17 -19.02 -7.02
N THR A 145 10.22 -18.59 -6.30
CA THR A 145 10.71 -19.33 -5.15
C THR A 145 9.72 -19.27 -3.97
N ARG A 146 9.49 -20.42 -3.37
CA ARG A 146 8.73 -20.58 -2.12
C ARG A 146 9.60 -21.06 -0.98
N LYS A 147 10.85 -21.33 -1.27
CA LYS A 147 11.82 -21.81 -0.30
C LYS A 147 13.19 -21.23 -0.58
N ILE A 148 13.74 -20.57 0.42
CA ILE A 148 15.08 -20.00 0.42
C ILE A 148 15.88 -20.71 1.51
N THR A 149 17.04 -21.25 1.15
CA THR A 149 17.95 -21.85 2.11
C THR A 149 19.11 -20.88 2.33
N ILE A 150 19.36 -20.53 3.58
CA ILE A 150 20.45 -19.62 3.97
C ILE A 150 21.57 -20.45 4.59
N PRO A 151 22.72 -20.57 3.91
CA PRO A 151 23.89 -21.25 4.45
C PRO A 151 24.41 -20.58 5.72
N ALA A 152 24.98 -21.35 6.63
CA ALA A 152 25.51 -20.83 7.90
C ALA A 152 26.60 -19.76 7.76
N ARG A 153 27.27 -19.68 6.60
CA ARG A 153 28.28 -18.67 6.29
C ARG A 153 27.68 -17.29 6.02
N VAL A 154 26.43 -17.23 5.57
CA VAL A 154 25.71 -16.01 5.24
C VAL A 154 25.28 -15.30 6.51
N LYS A 155 25.66 -14.04 6.65
CA LYS A 155 25.34 -13.22 7.82
C LYS A 155 24.17 -12.27 7.59
N LYS A 156 23.99 -11.87 6.34
CA LYS A 156 22.95 -10.91 5.95
C LYS A 156 22.27 -11.37 4.68
N PHE A 157 20.95 -11.31 4.67
CA PHE A 157 20.20 -11.50 3.44
C PHE A 157 18.98 -10.57 3.44
N ASN A 158 18.54 -10.21 2.24
CA ASN A 158 17.34 -9.43 2.03
C ASN A 158 16.44 -10.16 1.03
N VAL A 159 15.13 -10.03 1.23
CA VAL A 159 14.12 -10.43 0.25
C VAL A 159 13.47 -9.17 -0.26
N GLU A 160 13.61 -8.88 -1.53
CA GLU A 160 12.98 -7.74 -2.19
C GLU A 160 11.65 -8.13 -2.81
N PHE A 161 10.68 -7.23 -2.73
CA PHE A 161 9.34 -7.44 -3.23
C PHE A 161 8.77 -6.16 -3.82
N SER A 162 7.82 -6.29 -4.73
CA SER A 162 7.15 -5.14 -5.33
C SER A 162 5.69 -5.41 -5.58
N LEU A 163 4.88 -4.38 -5.36
CA LEU A 163 3.49 -4.36 -5.77
C LEU A 163 3.41 -3.81 -7.19
N LEU A 164 3.04 -4.67 -8.16
CA LEU A 164 2.94 -4.30 -9.56
C LEU A 164 1.70 -3.43 -9.78
N THR A 165 1.84 -2.14 -9.52
CA THR A 165 0.81 -1.13 -9.77
C THR A 165 1.17 -0.30 -11.00
N TYR A 166 0.14 0.15 -11.74
CA TYR A 166 0.33 1.11 -12.84
C TYR A 166 0.21 2.57 -12.37
N GLY A 167 0.02 2.79 -11.07
CA GLY A 167 -0.13 4.11 -10.46
C GLY A 167 1.14 4.60 -9.78
N ASN A 168 0.96 5.55 -8.86
CA ASN A 168 2.06 6.11 -8.10
C ASN A 168 2.61 5.10 -7.07
N THR A 169 3.75 4.51 -7.38
CA THR A 169 4.42 3.51 -6.54
C THR A 169 4.97 4.09 -5.23
N GLU A 170 5.14 5.42 -5.13
CA GLU A 170 5.61 6.09 -3.91
C GLU A 170 4.61 6.03 -2.75
N LYS A 171 3.34 5.78 -3.06
CA LYS A 171 2.29 5.58 -2.05
C LYS A 171 2.21 4.15 -1.53
N ASN A 172 2.91 3.22 -2.17
CA ASN A 172 2.88 1.84 -1.74
C ASN A 172 3.53 1.71 -0.36
N VAL A 173 2.82 1.09 0.56
CA VAL A 173 3.32 0.74 1.88
C VAL A 173 3.45 -0.76 1.96
N TYR A 174 4.56 -1.22 2.50
CA TYR A 174 4.88 -2.63 2.62
C TYR A 174 5.03 -3.02 4.08
N ALA A 175 4.67 -4.25 4.39
CA ALA A 175 4.98 -4.86 5.67
C ALA A 175 5.30 -6.34 5.49
N TYR A 176 6.16 -6.87 6.36
CA TYR A 176 6.50 -8.28 6.40
C TYR A 176 6.48 -8.79 7.84
N GLN A 177 6.38 -10.10 7.98
CA GLN A 177 6.48 -10.79 9.25
C GLN A 177 7.20 -12.11 9.02
N LEU A 178 8.25 -12.36 9.79
CA LEU A 178 8.95 -13.65 9.81
C LEU A 178 8.40 -14.48 10.97
N GLU A 179 7.41 -15.32 10.70
CA GLU A 179 6.82 -16.19 11.71
C GLU A 179 7.86 -17.13 12.31
N GLY A 180 7.90 -17.19 13.63
CA GLY A 180 8.91 -17.89 14.40
C GLY A 180 10.09 -17.00 14.84
N TYR A 181 10.09 -15.71 14.44
CA TYR A 181 11.09 -14.74 14.83
C TYR A 181 10.45 -13.38 15.23
N ASP A 182 9.56 -12.83 14.39
CA ASP A 182 8.84 -11.58 14.68
C ASP A 182 7.53 -11.87 15.40
N GLU A 183 7.22 -11.12 16.45
CA GLU A 183 5.91 -11.17 17.12
C GLU A 183 4.85 -10.46 16.28
N ASP A 184 5.18 -9.31 15.69
CA ASP A 184 4.27 -8.45 14.95
C ASP A 184 4.77 -8.14 13.53
N TRP A 185 3.87 -7.54 12.71
CA TRP A 185 4.19 -7.04 11.39
C TRP A 185 5.22 -5.89 11.44
N GLN A 186 6.30 -6.03 10.70
CA GLN A 186 7.31 -5.01 10.51
C GLN A 186 6.95 -4.13 9.31
N TYR A 187 6.67 -2.86 9.55
CA TYR A 187 6.33 -1.91 8.49
C TYR A 187 7.58 -1.30 7.89
N CYS A 188 7.69 -1.36 6.56
CA CYS A 188 8.80 -0.76 5.85
C CYS A 188 8.69 0.77 5.85
N ALA A 189 9.84 1.45 5.90
CA ALA A 189 9.89 2.89 5.70
C ALA A 189 9.45 3.26 4.27
N LYS A 190 9.02 4.51 4.05
CA LYS A 190 8.61 4.99 2.73
C LYS A 190 9.71 4.73 1.68
N GLY A 191 9.32 4.12 0.56
CA GLY A 191 10.24 3.77 -0.52
C GLY A 191 11.09 2.51 -0.27
N VAL A 192 10.99 1.87 0.90
CA VAL A 192 11.66 0.60 1.20
C VAL A 192 10.71 -0.56 0.90
N HIS A 193 11.14 -1.48 0.07
CA HIS A 193 10.35 -2.63 -0.40
C HIS A 193 11.14 -3.94 -0.24
N ARG A 194 11.78 -4.12 0.91
CA ARG A 194 12.56 -5.30 1.26
C ARG A 194 12.44 -5.67 2.73
N ALA A 195 12.51 -6.97 3.01
CA ALA A 195 12.71 -7.54 4.34
C ALA A 195 14.21 -7.81 4.52
N SER A 196 14.81 -7.32 5.59
CA SER A 196 16.25 -7.44 5.85
C SER A 196 16.49 -8.22 7.13
N PHE A 197 17.34 -9.24 7.05
CA PHE A 197 17.67 -10.11 8.17
C PHE A 197 19.19 -10.19 8.35
N GLN A 198 19.64 -10.10 9.59
CA GLN A 198 21.05 -10.24 9.96
C GLN A 198 21.20 -11.24 11.11
N ASN A 199 22.18 -12.15 10.96
CA ASN A 199 22.50 -13.13 11.98
C ASN A 199 21.29 -13.90 12.50
N LEU A 200 20.35 -14.27 11.60
CA LEU A 200 19.17 -15.02 11.95
C LEU A 200 19.58 -16.39 12.51
N PRO A 201 19.05 -16.83 13.66
CA PRO A 201 19.36 -18.14 14.22
C PRO A 201 19.05 -19.28 13.25
N SER A 202 19.75 -20.40 13.38
CA SER A 202 19.42 -21.59 12.59
C SER A 202 18.01 -22.10 12.92
N GLY A 203 17.24 -22.38 11.88
CA GLY A 203 15.84 -22.74 12.05
C GLY A 203 15.08 -22.71 10.74
N THR A 204 13.79 -22.93 10.83
CA THR A 204 12.86 -22.80 9.69
C THR A 204 11.80 -21.79 10.05
N TYR A 205 11.64 -20.80 9.20
CA TYR A 205 10.75 -19.65 9.38
C TYR A 205 9.80 -19.53 8.19
N GLN A 206 8.68 -18.83 8.39
CA GLN A 206 7.73 -18.52 7.32
C GLN A 206 7.67 -17.00 7.13
N LEU A 207 8.13 -16.52 5.99
CA LEU A 207 8.05 -15.11 5.65
C LEU A 207 6.70 -14.81 4.99
N ARG A 208 5.93 -13.94 5.62
CA ARG A 208 4.71 -13.35 5.09
C ARG A 208 4.98 -11.92 4.66
N ILE A 209 4.38 -11.52 3.57
CA ILE A 209 4.54 -10.17 3.02
C ILE A 209 3.17 -9.64 2.63
N LYS A 210 2.91 -8.39 2.96
CA LYS A 210 1.72 -7.67 2.52
C LYS A 210 2.08 -6.27 2.04
N ALA A 211 1.28 -5.75 1.15
CA ALA A 211 1.44 -4.40 0.61
C ALA A 211 0.08 -3.74 0.39
N THR A 212 0.06 -2.43 0.43
CA THR A 212 -1.10 -1.62 0.04
C THR A 212 -0.71 -0.67 -1.10
N ASP A 213 -1.66 -0.42 -1.99
CA ASP A 213 -1.53 0.52 -3.10
C ASP A 213 -1.58 2.00 -2.66
N GLY A 214 -1.50 2.27 -1.36
CA GLY A 214 -1.60 3.60 -0.77
C GLY A 214 -3.04 4.12 -0.61
N TYR A 215 -4.04 3.36 -1.04
CA TYR A 215 -5.46 3.67 -0.84
C TYR A 215 -6.07 2.87 0.32
N GLY A 216 -5.24 2.15 1.07
CA GLY A 216 -5.66 1.43 2.28
C GLY A 216 -6.04 -0.04 2.06
N HIS A 217 -6.06 -0.52 0.82
CA HIS A 217 -6.36 -1.93 0.54
C HIS A 217 -5.09 -2.79 0.65
N TRP A 218 -4.98 -3.52 1.75
CA TRP A 218 -3.89 -4.45 1.97
C TRP A 218 -4.08 -5.73 1.16
N GLN A 219 -3.02 -6.14 0.48
CA GLN A 219 -2.92 -7.42 -0.22
C GLN A 219 -1.75 -8.21 0.34
N GLU A 220 -2.00 -9.46 0.70
CA GLU A 220 -0.94 -10.37 1.10
C GLU A 220 -0.42 -11.15 -0.11
N LEU A 221 0.83 -11.55 -0.04
CA LEU A 221 1.39 -12.52 -0.98
C LEU A 221 0.56 -13.82 -0.86
N PRO A 222 0.06 -14.40 -1.97
CA PRO A 222 -0.85 -15.55 -1.90
C PRO A 222 -0.20 -16.85 -1.39
N TYR A 223 1.07 -16.80 -1.02
CA TYR A 223 1.82 -17.89 -0.43
C TYR A 223 2.85 -17.34 0.57
N THR A 224 3.28 -18.20 1.50
CA THR A 224 4.39 -17.89 2.40
C THR A 224 5.70 -18.40 1.81
N ILE A 225 6.81 -17.75 2.14
CA ILE A 225 8.15 -18.17 1.73
C ILE A 225 8.81 -18.84 2.91
N THR A 226 9.16 -20.12 2.74
CA THR A 226 9.91 -20.86 3.75
C THR A 226 11.37 -20.43 3.72
N ILE A 227 11.87 -19.86 4.81
CA ILE A 227 13.28 -19.52 4.99
C ILE A 227 13.91 -20.55 5.93
N LYS A 228 14.87 -21.32 5.41
CA LYS A 228 15.61 -22.32 6.18
C LYS A 228 17.05 -21.83 6.39
N VAL A 229 17.39 -21.48 7.62
CA VAL A 229 18.75 -21.12 8.01
C VAL A 229 19.48 -22.36 8.51
N LEU A 230 20.56 -22.73 7.82
CA LEU A 230 21.32 -23.93 8.15
C LEU A 230 22.20 -23.69 9.39
N PRO A 231 22.34 -24.70 10.27
CA PRO A 231 23.30 -24.62 11.37
C PRO A 231 24.74 -24.68 10.82
N PRO A 232 25.72 -24.13 11.55
CA PRO A 232 27.13 -24.34 11.23
C PRO A 232 27.47 -25.84 11.19
N TRP A 233 28.44 -26.21 10.35
CA TRP A 233 28.82 -27.62 10.13
C TRP A 233 29.16 -28.38 11.42
N TYR A 234 29.69 -27.70 12.43
CA TYR A 234 30.01 -28.29 13.74
C TYR A 234 28.77 -28.48 14.65
N ALA A 235 27.68 -27.80 14.37
CA ALA A 235 26.42 -27.91 15.11
C ALA A 235 25.37 -28.79 14.37
N SER A 236 25.69 -29.27 13.17
CA SER A 236 24.80 -30.11 12.36
C SER A 236 24.88 -31.60 12.77
N ARG A 237 25.16 -31.90 14.04
CA ARG A 237 25.25 -33.27 14.52
C ARG A 237 23.91 -33.74 15.06
N ILE A 238 23.39 -34.67 14.38
CA ILE A 238 22.68 -35.91 14.60
C ILE A 238 21.28 -35.85 14.11
#